data_1d3b246b8f595685916fb6da2b349e09
#
_entry.id   1d3b246b8f595685916fb6da2b349e09
#
_cell.length_a   1.000
_cell.length_b   1.000
_cell.length_c   1.000
_cell.angle_alpha   90.00
_cell.angle_beta   90.00
_cell.angle_gamma   90.00
#
_symmetry.space_group_name_H-M   'P 1'
#
loop_
_entity.id
_entity.type
_entity.pdbx_description
1 polymer ?
#
loop_
_entity_poly.entity_id
_entity_poly.type
_entity_poly.pdbx_seq_one_letter_code
_entity_poly.pdbx_strand_id
1 'polypeptide(L)'
;MSDSQDLPIKPAGTVALIRQGESEIETLMLRRNKALAFAAGAWVFPGGSVDAEDIAACEDDLTQAAKIAACREAMEECGLAVDPSHLYQISHWTTPAGEARRFST
;
A
#
# COMPACT_ATOMS: atom_id res chain seq x y z
N MET A 1 -3.49 -24.69 17.40
CA MET A 1 -2.06 -24.38 17.53
C MET A 1 -1.63 -23.43 16.42
N SER A 2 -1.00 -22.37 16.80
CA SER A 2 -0.56 -21.37 15.84
C SER A 2 0.77 -21.75 15.22
N ASP A 3 0.90 -21.55 13.91
CA ASP A 3 2.16 -21.62 13.20
C ASP A 3 2.28 -20.44 12.28
N SER A 4 3.28 -20.41 11.38
CA SER A 4 3.50 -19.28 10.50
C SER A 4 2.33 -19.01 9.54
N GLN A 5 1.46 -20.01 9.31
CA GLN A 5 0.30 -19.86 8.45
C GLN A 5 -0.85 -19.12 9.13
N ASP A 6 -0.81 -19.08 10.47
CA ASP A 6 -1.84 -18.43 11.27
C ASP A 6 -1.50 -16.98 11.61
N LEU A 7 -0.38 -16.47 11.10
CA LEU A 7 -0.03 -15.06 11.30
C LEU A 7 -1.06 -14.13 10.67
N PRO A 8 -1.38 -13.02 11.34
CA PRO A 8 -2.35 -12.08 10.78
C PRO A 8 -1.92 -11.56 9.42
N ILE A 9 -2.88 -11.47 8.51
CA ILE A 9 -2.69 -10.83 7.21
C ILE A 9 -3.26 -9.43 7.33
N LYS A 10 -2.38 -8.43 7.24
CA LYS A 10 -2.78 -7.03 7.40
C LYS A 10 -3.23 -6.46 6.07
N PRO A 11 -4.42 -5.84 6.01
CA PRO A 11 -4.81 -5.15 4.79
C PRO A 11 -3.93 -3.92 4.56
N ALA A 12 -3.63 -3.66 3.29
CA ALA A 12 -2.79 -2.53 2.90
C ALA A 12 -3.24 -2.00 1.55
N GLY A 13 -2.84 -0.77 1.25
CA GLY A 13 -3.09 -0.16 -0.04
C GLY A 13 -1.79 0.42 -0.59
N THR A 14 -1.52 0.17 -1.86
CA THR A 14 -0.36 0.67 -2.56
C THR A 14 -0.83 1.35 -3.84
N VAL A 15 -0.26 2.49 -4.18
CA VAL A 15 -0.66 3.24 -5.35
C VAL A 15 0.51 3.49 -6.29
N ALA A 16 0.30 3.20 -7.58
CA ALA A 16 1.24 3.59 -8.62
C ALA A 16 0.77 4.94 -9.18
N LEU A 17 1.47 6.01 -8.80
CA LEU A 17 1.17 7.36 -9.28
C LEU A 17 1.95 7.58 -10.58
N ILE A 18 1.23 7.85 -11.65
CA ILE A 18 1.85 8.00 -12.97
C ILE A 18 1.67 9.42 -13.49
N ARG A 19 2.62 9.86 -14.30
CA ARG A 19 2.54 11.12 -15.00
C ARG A 19 3.14 11.01 -16.39
N GLN A 20 2.79 11.93 -17.26
CA GLN A 20 3.43 12.04 -18.56
C GLN A 20 4.77 12.75 -18.38
N GLY A 21 5.86 12.07 -18.70
CA GLY A 21 7.19 12.65 -18.76
C GLY A 21 7.45 13.29 -20.12
N GLU A 22 8.69 13.70 -20.38
CA GLU A 22 9.05 14.34 -21.64
C GLU A 22 8.92 13.40 -22.83
N SER A 23 9.30 12.14 -22.67
CA SER A 23 9.29 11.15 -23.76
C SER A 23 8.49 9.91 -23.44
N GLU A 24 8.19 9.66 -22.17
CA GLU A 24 7.47 8.45 -21.76
C GLU A 24 6.75 8.65 -20.44
N ILE A 25 5.88 7.70 -20.10
CA ILE A 25 5.16 7.72 -18.84
C ILE A 25 6.13 7.39 -17.70
N GLU A 26 6.00 8.14 -16.60
CA GLU A 26 6.82 7.97 -15.41
C GLU A 26 5.96 7.56 -14.23
N THR A 27 6.51 6.80 -13.31
CA THR A 27 5.85 6.46 -12.06
C THR A 27 6.72 6.87 -10.88
N LEU A 28 6.06 7.25 -9.79
CA LEU A 28 6.75 7.67 -8.57
C LEU A 28 7.14 6.45 -7.74
N MET A 29 8.42 6.37 -7.39
CA MET A 29 8.93 5.35 -6.50
C MET A 29 9.59 6.03 -5.30
N LEU A 30 9.48 5.39 -4.14
CA LEU A 30 10.12 5.83 -2.91
C LEU A 30 11.17 4.81 -2.51
N ARG A 31 12.29 5.30 -2.00
CA ARG A 31 13.32 4.40 -1.49
C ARG A 31 13.15 4.24 0.02
N ARG A 32 12.98 3.00 0.47
CA ARG A 32 12.81 2.72 1.89
C ARG A 32 14.10 3.03 2.65
N ASN A 33 13.93 3.54 3.88
CA ASN A 33 15.05 3.83 4.75
C ASN A 33 15.84 2.55 5.04
N LYS A 34 17.17 2.61 4.91
CA LYS A 34 18.05 1.46 5.14
C LYS A 34 18.02 0.97 6.59
N ALA A 35 17.55 1.80 7.52
CA ALA A 35 17.43 1.41 8.93
C ALA A 35 16.20 0.54 9.22
N LEU A 36 15.26 0.42 8.27
CA LEU A 36 14.07 -0.39 8.46
C LEU A 36 14.39 -1.88 8.42
N ALA A 37 13.67 -2.66 9.22
CA ALA A 37 13.87 -4.11 9.29
C ALA A 37 13.34 -4.85 8.07
N PHE A 38 12.39 -4.26 7.32
CA PHE A 38 11.75 -4.89 6.18
C PHE A 38 12.03 -4.10 4.91
N ALA A 39 12.51 -4.80 3.86
CA ALA A 39 12.78 -4.22 2.55
C ALA A 39 13.65 -2.95 2.62
N ALA A 40 14.62 -2.91 3.55
CA ALA A 40 15.51 -1.76 3.72
C ALA A 40 16.24 -1.43 2.42
N GLY A 41 16.21 -0.17 2.03
CA GLY A 41 16.86 0.31 0.81
C GLY A 41 16.14 -0.04 -0.49
N ALA A 42 15.03 -0.76 -0.44
CA ALA A 42 14.26 -1.10 -1.64
C ALA A 42 13.48 0.10 -2.17
N TRP A 43 13.27 0.14 -3.47
CA TRP A 43 12.37 1.09 -4.11
C TRP A 43 10.97 0.52 -4.08
N VAL A 44 10.01 1.32 -3.64
CA VAL A 44 8.62 0.89 -3.47
C VAL A 44 7.66 1.97 -3.97
N PHE A 45 6.45 1.56 -4.30
CA PHE A 45 5.36 2.50 -4.54
C PHE A 45 4.87 3.08 -3.21
N PRO A 46 4.32 4.32 -3.21
CA PRO A 46 3.68 4.85 -2.01
C PRO A 46 2.55 3.94 -1.53
N GLY A 47 2.42 3.80 -0.22
CA GLY A 47 1.36 2.99 0.34
C GLY A 47 1.65 2.59 1.78
N GLY A 48 0.72 1.88 2.36
CA GLY A 48 0.86 1.41 3.74
C GLY A 48 -0.36 0.65 4.23
N SER A 49 -0.36 0.36 5.51
CA SER A 49 -1.42 -0.40 6.14
C SER A 49 -2.74 0.34 6.15
N VAL A 50 -3.83 -0.41 6.02
CA VAL A 50 -5.18 0.11 6.20
C VAL A 50 -5.44 0.19 7.70
N ASP A 51 -5.85 1.35 8.18
CA ASP A 51 -6.20 1.55 9.58
C ASP A 51 -7.66 1.15 9.84
N ALA A 52 -7.99 0.86 11.09
CA ALA A 52 -9.37 0.55 11.47
C ALA A 52 -10.34 1.68 11.10
N GLU A 53 -9.88 2.92 11.16
CA GLU A 53 -10.68 4.08 10.78
C GLU A 53 -11.02 4.09 9.30
N ASP A 54 -10.09 3.64 8.45
CA ASP A 54 -10.32 3.53 7.02
C ASP A 54 -11.41 2.50 6.72
N ILE A 55 -11.37 1.37 7.43
CA ILE A 55 -12.34 0.28 7.27
C ILE A 55 -13.73 0.75 7.69
N ALA A 56 -13.81 1.40 8.86
CA ALA A 56 -15.08 1.88 9.39
C ALA A 56 -15.71 2.94 8.47
N ALA A 57 -14.90 3.82 7.89
CA ALA A 57 -15.38 4.85 6.98
C ALA A 57 -15.93 4.28 5.68
N CYS A 58 -15.58 3.05 5.33
CA CYS A 58 -15.98 2.40 4.08
C CYS A 58 -17.00 1.28 4.29
N GLU A 59 -17.65 1.23 5.45
CA GLU A 59 -18.63 0.18 5.76
C GLU A 59 -18.07 -1.23 5.51
N ASP A 60 -16.83 -1.45 5.94
CA ASP A 60 -16.10 -2.70 5.81
C ASP A 60 -15.77 -3.12 4.36
N ASP A 61 -15.85 -2.21 3.41
CA ASP A 61 -15.37 -2.44 2.05
C ASP A 61 -13.85 -2.30 2.03
N LEU A 62 -13.14 -3.43 2.05
CA LEU A 62 -11.68 -3.43 2.13
C LEU A 62 -11.01 -2.86 0.88
N THR A 63 -11.60 -3.01 -0.29
CA THR A 63 -11.05 -2.41 -1.52
C THR A 63 -11.08 -0.90 -1.43
N GLN A 64 -12.20 -0.34 -0.99
CA GLN A 64 -12.32 1.11 -0.85
C GLN A 64 -11.42 1.62 0.28
N ALA A 65 -11.34 0.88 1.38
CA ALA A 65 -10.46 1.22 2.49
C ALA A 65 -8.99 1.23 2.05
N ALA A 66 -8.59 0.29 1.20
CA ALA A 66 -7.22 0.25 0.65
C ALA A 66 -6.93 1.46 -0.22
N LYS A 67 -7.90 1.92 -1.01
CA LYS A 67 -7.74 3.15 -1.82
C LYS A 67 -7.54 4.37 -0.94
N ILE A 68 -8.33 4.48 0.12
CA ILE A 68 -8.22 5.59 1.07
C ILE A 68 -6.86 5.56 1.79
N ALA A 69 -6.44 4.38 2.24
CA ALA A 69 -5.15 4.21 2.90
C ALA A 69 -3.99 4.58 1.97
N ALA A 70 -4.05 4.13 0.72
CA ALA A 70 -3.00 4.45 -0.26
C ALA A 70 -2.91 5.96 -0.50
N CYS A 71 -4.04 6.66 -0.59
CA CYS A 71 -4.05 8.11 -0.76
C CYS A 71 -3.54 8.84 0.47
N ARG A 72 -3.91 8.39 1.67
CA ARG A 72 -3.42 8.96 2.91
C ARG A 72 -1.91 8.80 3.03
N GLU A 73 -1.42 7.60 2.74
CA GLU A 73 0.02 7.33 2.80
C GLU A 73 0.79 8.11 1.74
N ALA A 74 0.23 8.29 0.54
CA ALA A 74 0.87 9.12 -0.48
C ALA A 74 1.03 10.56 -0.01
N MET A 75 0.02 11.11 0.68
CA MET A 75 0.11 12.44 1.25
C MET A 75 1.19 12.50 2.33
N GLU A 76 1.22 11.52 3.23
CA GLU A 76 2.20 11.47 4.32
C GLU A 76 3.63 11.28 3.81
N GLU A 77 3.81 10.43 2.80
CA GLU A 77 5.14 10.06 2.32
C GLU A 77 5.69 10.99 1.26
N CYS A 78 4.83 11.55 0.42
CA CYS A 78 5.23 12.33 -0.75
C CYS A 78 4.66 13.74 -0.79
N GLY A 79 3.69 14.06 0.05
CA GLY A 79 3.01 15.34 0.01
C GLY A 79 2.06 15.52 -1.17
N LEU A 80 1.68 14.41 -1.84
CA LEU A 80 0.80 14.47 -3.01
C LEU A 80 -0.64 14.16 -2.62
N ALA A 81 -1.54 15.06 -2.99
CA ALA A 81 -2.97 14.88 -2.77
C ALA A 81 -3.55 14.07 -3.92
N VAL A 82 -4.10 12.90 -3.60
CA VAL A 82 -4.71 11.99 -4.56
C VAL A 82 -6.15 11.73 -4.14
N ASP A 83 -7.08 11.84 -5.07
CA ASP A 83 -8.49 11.54 -4.81
C ASP A 83 -8.72 10.04 -4.96
N PRO A 84 -9.20 9.35 -3.91
CA PRO A 84 -9.47 7.91 -4.00
C PRO A 84 -10.42 7.51 -5.14
N SER A 85 -11.33 8.39 -5.53
CA SER A 85 -12.27 8.11 -6.63
C SER A 85 -11.58 8.04 -7.99
N HIS A 86 -10.36 8.54 -8.10
CA HIS A 86 -9.57 8.48 -9.33
C HIS A 86 -8.68 7.25 -9.41
N LEU A 87 -8.72 6.37 -8.42
CA LEU A 87 -7.91 5.16 -8.41
C LEU A 87 -8.65 3.99 -9.03
N TYR A 88 -7.90 3.19 -9.78
CA TYR A 88 -8.38 1.94 -10.34
C TYR A 88 -7.57 0.80 -9.74
N GLN A 89 -8.23 -0.24 -9.25
CA GLN A 89 -7.54 -1.42 -8.77
C GLN A 89 -7.01 -2.21 -9.97
N ILE A 90 -5.71 -2.43 -9.99
CA ILE A 90 -5.06 -3.16 -11.09
C ILE A 90 -4.53 -4.51 -10.65
N SER A 91 -4.37 -4.73 -9.34
CA SER A 91 -3.81 -5.98 -8.84
C SER A 91 -4.12 -6.16 -7.36
N HIS A 92 -4.00 -7.39 -6.90
CA HIS A 92 -4.12 -7.74 -5.49
C HIS A 92 -3.09 -8.82 -5.17
N TRP A 93 -2.28 -8.57 -4.18
CA TRP A 93 -1.21 -9.47 -3.77
C TRP A 93 -1.33 -9.81 -2.30
N THR A 94 -1.17 -11.08 -1.98
CA THR A 94 -1.13 -11.55 -0.60
C THR A 94 0.22 -12.21 -0.36
N THR A 95 0.89 -11.78 0.71
CA THR A 95 2.17 -12.35 1.09
C THR A 95 2.04 -13.85 1.32
N PRO A 96 2.96 -14.68 0.82
CA PRO A 96 2.90 -16.12 1.04
C PRO A 96 2.97 -16.49 2.52
N ALA A 97 2.41 -17.65 2.86
CA ALA A 97 2.53 -18.20 4.20
C ALA A 97 4.01 -18.47 4.52
N GLY A 98 4.38 -18.29 5.77
CA GLY A 98 5.75 -18.51 6.23
C GLY A 98 6.58 -17.25 6.38
N GLU A 99 6.12 -16.13 5.82
CA GLU A 99 6.80 -14.86 5.99
C GLU A 99 6.49 -14.24 7.35
N ALA A 100 7.47 -13.51 7.92
CA ALA A 100 7.33 -12.91 9.25
C ALA A 100 6.24 -11.83 9.28
N ARG A 101 6.02 -11.14 8.17
CA ARG A 101 4.96 -10.14 8.03
C ARG A 101 4.17 -10.46 6.78
N ARG A 102 2.85 -10.42 6.91
CA ARG A 102 1.96 -10.74 5.79
C ARG A 102 0.98 -9.60 5.55
N PHE A 103 0.84 -9.24 4.30
CA PHE A 103 -0.06 -8.17 3.86
C PHE A 103 -0.95 -8.66 2.73
N SER A 104 -2.17 -8.16 2.71
CA SER A 104 -3.08 -8.26 1.57
C SER A 104 -3.19 -6.85 1.00
N THR A 105 -2.57 -6.61 -0.16
CA THR A 105 -2.47 -5.28 -0.71
C THR A 105 -3.02 -5.20 -2.13
#